data_7e05dc3409b7515cf22c3be959cb0c72
#
_entry.id   7e05dc3409b7515cf22c3be959cb0c72
#
_cell.length_a   1.000
_cell.length_b   1.000
_cell.length_c   1.000
_cell.angle_alpha   90.00
_cell.angle_beta   90.00
_cell.angle_gamma   90.00
#
_symmetry.space_group_name_H-M   'P 1'
#
loop_
_entity.id
_entity.type
_entity.pdbx_description
1 polymer ?
#
loop_
_entity_poly.entity_id
_entity_poly.type
_entity_poly.pdbx_seq_one_letter_code
_entity_poly.pdbx_strand_id
1 'polypeptide(L)'
;MQFAQRLLSTRGGTIGLSIMAAVLAAVILLAYLHRYRQSVRDSGVPVTVLVAKSLIEKGTSGDVIANQDLYSVSSQPKGEVSDGAITDPATLKGRVASADIYPGEQLTVAKMATASTGSLANRLSADQRAVSVPVDAAHGMLGEVQAGDHVDVYAGFNVQRIGAGGVPDESSPTRPVLKLLVSDALVLSAPEAGARGIGGGGKTSLTLRLNDREAAAVAFASENGAVWTVLRPRANAAPTSPDLVSLETVLLGVPPVAVYRSLGGRQ
;
A
#
# COMPACT_ATOMS: atom_id res chain seq x y z
N MET A 1 31.03 -70.37 -5.98
CA MET A 1 31.80 -69.85 -7.13
C MET A 1 31.98 -70.87 -8.28
N GLN A 2 31.77 -72.16 -8.12
CA GLN A 2 32.02 -73.18 -9.14
C GLN A 2 30.90 -73.29 -10.21
N PHE A 3 29.67 -72.84 -9.98
CA PHE A 3 28.59 -72.89 -10.94
C PHE A 3 28.75 -71.84 -12.08
N ALA A 4 29.29 -70.66 -11.77
CA ALA A 4 29.52 -69.62 -12.77
C ALA A 4 30.65 -69.98 -13.77
N GLN A 5 31.67 -70.74 -13.32
CA GLN A 5 32.78 -71.18 -14.19
C GLN A 5 32.39 -72.30 -15.17
N ARG A 6 31.42 -73.16 -14.85
CA ARG A 6 30.92 -74.20 -15.74
C ARG A 6 29.96 -73.67 -16.81
N LEU A 7 29.24 -72.60 -16.57
CA LEU A 7 28.42 -71.92 -17.55
C LEU A 7 29.19 -71.15 -18.62
N LEU A 8 30.37 -70.64 -18.25
CA LEU A 8 31.24 -69.90 -19.17
C LEU A 8 32.10 -70.80 -20.09
N SER A 9 32.23 -72.10 -19.82
CA SER A 9 33.05 -73.03 -20.58
C SER A 9 32.30 -73.79 -21.69
N THR A 10 30.99 -73.66 -21.79
CA THR A 10 30.19 -74.24 -22.85
C THR A 10 29.78 -73.16 -23.88
N ARG A 11 29.93 -73.47 -25.21
CA ARG A 11 29.58 -72.54 -26.29
C ARG A 11 28.11 -72.09 -26.22
N GLY A 12 27.23 -72.82 -25.60
CA GLY A 12 25.84 -72.44 -25.36
C GLY A 12 25.68 -71.46 -24.16
N GLY A 13 26.52 -71.53 -23.12
CA GLY A 13 26.47 -70.66 -21.93
C GLY A 13 26.91 -69.24 -22.20
N THR A 14 27.91 -69.06 -23.06
CA THR A 14 28.37 -67.74 -23.47
C THR A 14 27.35 -67.00 -24.35
N ILE A 15 26.68 -67.75 -25.25
CA ILE A 15 25.61 -67.20 -26.09
C ILE A 15 24.40 -66.80 -25.21
N GLY A 16 24.00 -67.61 -24.24
CA GLY A 16 22.90 -67.32 -23.32
C GLY A 16 23.19 -66.09 -22.45
N LEU A 17 24.43 -65.94 -21.95
CA LEU A 17 24.84 -64.80 -21.15
C LEU A 17 24.85 -63.49 -21.97
N SER A 18 25.32 -63.57 -23.24
CA SER A 18 25.34 -62.40 -24.14
C SER A 18 23.92 -61.93 -24.48
N ILE A 19 22.99 -62.89 -24.73
CA ILE A 19 21.58 -62.54 -24.98
C ILE A 19 20.96 -61.91 -23.74
N MET A 20 21.21 -62.46 -22.55
CA MET A 20 20.70 -61.90 -21.30
C MET A 20 21.26 -60.49 -21.03
N ALA A 21 22.55 -60.27 -21.26
CA ALA A 21 23.16 -58.95 -21.15
C ALA A 21 22.59 -57.96 -22.18
N ALA A 22 22.34 -58.40 -23.40
CA ALA A 22 21.72 -57.56 -24.45
C ALA A 22 20.29 -57.17 -24.08
N VAL A 23 19.50 -58.12 -23.56
CA VAL A 23 18.12 -57.84 -23.09
C VAL A 23 18.12 -56.89 -21.92
N LEU A 24 19.03 -57.08 -20.96
CA LEU A 24 19.14 -56.18 -19.80
C LEU A 24 19.54 -54.76 -20.23
N ALA A 25 20.48 -54.62 -21.16
CA ALA A 25 20.87 -53.33 -21.72
C ALA A 25 19.71 -52.66 -22.47
N ALA A 26 18.93 -53.43 -23.23
CA ALA A 26 17.75 -52.92 -23.92
C ALA A 26 16.66 -52.45 -22.94
N VAL A 27 16.42 -53.18 -21.85
CA VAL A 27 15.45 -52.78 -20.80
C VAL A 27 15.90 -51.50 -20.11
N ILE A 28 17.19 -51.40 -19.77
CA ILE A 28 17.74 -50.16 -19.16
C ILE A 28 17.61 -48.98 -20.12
N LEU A 29 17.93 -49.19 -21.40
CA LEU A 29 17.80 -48.12 -22.41
C LEU A 29 16.34 -47.68 -22.59
N LEU A 30 15.42 -48.63 -22.65
CA LEU A 30 13.99 -48.33 -22.74
C LEU A 30 13.47 -47.59 -21.51
N ALA A 31 13.89 -47.99 -20.31
CA ALA A 31 13.55 -47.31 -19.07
C ALA A 31 14.11 -45.88 -19.03
N TYR A 32 15.35 -45.71 -19.50
CA TYR A 32 15.97 -44.37 -19.62
C TYR A 32 15.23 -43.48 -20.62
N LEU A 33 14.94 -44.00 -21.81
CA LEU A 33 14.17 -43.31 -22.85
C LEU A 33 12.75 -42.94 -22.38
N HIS A 34 12.13 -43.82 -21.60
CA HIS A 34 10.78 -43.56 -21.08
C HIS A 34 10.79 -42.41 -20.06
N ARG A 35 11.78 -42.40 -19.12
CA ARG A 35 11.98 -41.29 -18.17
C ARG A 35 12.34 -39.98 -18.89
N TYR A 36 13.20 -40.06 -19.89
CA TYR A 36 13.57 -38.87 -20.67
C TYR A 36 12.37 -38.28 -21.42
N ARG A 37 11.54 -39.13 -22.05
CA ARG A 37 10.32 -38.70 -22.74
C ARG A 37 9.26 -38.10 -21.77
N GLN A 38 9.14 -38.63 -20.57
CA GLN A 38 8.27 -38.03 -19.55
C GLN A 38 8.76 -36.64 -19.12
N SER A 39 10.05 -36.51 -18.87
CA SER A 39 10.67 -35.22 -18.52
C SER A 39 10.46 -34.15 -19.60
N VAL A 40 10.63 -34.52 -20.86
CA VAL A 40 10.40 -33.62 -22.02
C VAL A 40 8.93 -33.31 -22.24
N ARG A 41 8.01 -34.24 -22.01
CA ARG A 41 6.57 -33.97 -22.08
C ARG A 41 6.07 -33.05 -21.00
N ASP A 42 6.51 -33.25 -19.77
CA ASP A 42 6.15 -32.36 -18.63
C ASP A 42 6.72 -30.94 -18.79
N SER A 43 7.88 -30.81 -19.43
CA SER A 43 8.49 -29.51 -19.76
C SER A 43 7.79 -28.81 -20.94
N GLY A 44 7.04 -29.53 -21.77
CA GLY A 44 6.41 -28.99 -22.97
C GLY A 44 5.01 -28.42 -22.78
N VAL A 45 4.39 -28.58 -21.60
CA VAL A 45 3.07 -27.99 -21.32
C VAL A 45 3.27 -26.47 -21.05
N PRO A 46 2.70 -25.60 -21.91
CA PRO A 46 2.85 -24.15 -21.70
C PRO A 46 2.09 -23.71 -20.48
N VAL A 47 2.75 -22.95 -19.63
CA VAL A 47 2.18 -22.29 -18.45
C VAL A 47 2.21 -20.79 -18.67
N THR A 48 1.09 -20.15 -18.44
CA THR A 48 0.98 -18.70 -18.53
C THR A 48 1.51 -18.06 -17.25
N VAL A 49 2.49 -17.17 -17.38
CA VAL A 49 3.12 -16.45 -16.26
C VAL A 49 3.16 -14.96 -16.51
N LEU A 50 3.23 -14.17 -15.45
CA LEU A 50 3.41 -12.74 -15.52
C LEU A 50 4.91 -12.42 -15.59
N VAL A 51 5.31 -11.58 -16.55
CA VAL A 51 6.69 -11.17 -16.79
C VAL A 51 6.75 -9.65 -16.78
N ALA A 52 7.72 -9.05 -16.09
CA ALA A 52 7.89 -7.61 -16.03
C ALA A 52 8.24 -7.04 -17.41
N LYS A 53 7.53 -5.99 -17.85
CA LYS A 53 7.81 -5.22 -19.08
C LYS A 53 8.89 -4.16 -18.84
N SER A 54 8.91 -3.59 -17.65
CA SER A 54 9.82 -2.53 -17.23
C SER A 54 10.33 -2.84 -15.82
N LEU A 55 11.30 -2.05 -15.36
CA LEU A 55 11.77 -2.13 -13.99
C LEU A 55 10.61 -1.86 -13.02
N ILE A 56 10.38 -2.79 -12.12
CA ILE A 56 9.46 -2.66 -11.00
C ILE A 56 10.31 -2.49 -9.75
N GLU A 57 10.35 -1.29 -9.21
CA GLU A 57 11.16 -0.97 -8.04
C GLU A 57 10.57 -1.60 -6.77
N LYS A 58 11.44 -1.94 -5.84
CA LYS A 58 11.05 -2.39 -4.49
C LYS A 58 10.06 -1.40 -3.86
N GLY A 59 8.98 -1.92 -3.29
CA GLY A 59 7.94 -1.11 -2.66
C GLY A 59 6.79 -0.75 -3.60
N THR A 60 6.90 -1.02 -4.91
CA THR A 60 5.80 -0.80 -5.86
C THR A 60 4.62 -1.72 -5.52
N SER A 61 3.42 -1.14 -5.36
CA SER A 61 2.23 -1.93 -5.06
C SER A 61 1.75 -2.73 -6.27
N GLY A 62 1.17 -3.91 -6.03
CA GLY A 62 0.59 -4.75 -7.06
C GLY A 62 -0.54 -4.07 -7.84
N ASP A 63 -1.27 -3.15 -7.19
CA ASP A 63 -2.30 -2.35 -7.87
C ASP A 63 -1.68 -1.36 -8.87
N VAL A 64 -0.53 -0.76 -8.55
CA VAL A 64 0.23 0.09 -9.49
C VAL A 64 0.77 -0.74 -10.63
N ILE A 65 1.34 -1.92 -10.34
CA ILE A 65 1.87 -2.85 -11.36
C ILE A 65 0.77 -3.22 -12.35
N ALA A 66 -0.45 -3.47 -11.87
CA ALA A 66 -1.60 -3.81 -12.71
C ALA A 66 -2.13 -2.61 -13.49
N ASN A 67 -2.33 -1.44 -12.84
CA ASN A 67 -2.94 -0.27 -13.45
C ASN A 67 -2.03 0.43 -14.47
N GLN A 68 -0.72 0.38 -14.27
CA GLN A 68 0.29 0.96 -15.18
C GLN A 68 0.80 -0.06 -16.22
N ASP A 69 0.23 -1.26 -16.26
CA ASP A 69 0.56 -2.30 -17.25
C ASP A 69 2.07 -2.65 -17.27
N LEU A 70 2.69 -2.68 -16.07
CA LEU A 70 4.13 -2.93 -15.91
C LEU A 70 4.52 -4.40 -16.13
N TYR A 71 3.56 -5.28 -16.40
CA TYR A 71 3.79 -6.69 -16.72
C TYR A 71 3.17 -7.10 -18.06
N SER A 72 3.61 -8.21 -18.58
CA SER A 72 3.00 -8.90 -19.72
C SER A 72 2.70 -10.36 -19.35
N VAL A 73 1.68 -10.88 -20.00
CA VAL A 73 1.33 -12.30 -19.90
C VAL A 73 2.15 -13.07 -20.92
N SER A 74 3.00 -14.00 -20.48
CA SER A 74 3.86 -14.81 -21.33
C SER A 74 3.57 -16.29 -21.13
N SER A 75 3.55 -17.04 -22.22
CA SER A 75 3.40 -18.49 -22.19
C SER A 75 4.78 -19.14 -22.27
N GLN A 76 5.19 -19.85 -21.22
CA GLN A 76 6.51 -20.46 -21.11
C GLN A 76 6.37 -21.97 -20.86
N PRO A 77 7.33 -22.79 -21.36
CA PRO A 77 7.38 -24.20 -21.01
C PRO A 77 7.48 -24.39 -19.49
N LYS A 78 6.77 -25.37 -18.94
CA LYS A 78 6.74 -25.63 -17.49
C LYS A 78 8.13 -25.73 -16.85
N GLY A 79 9.11 -26.24 -17.60
CA GLY A 79 10.50 -26.36 -17.13
C GLY A 79 11.25 -25.04 -17.01
N GLU A 80 10.73 -23.95 -17.59
CA GLU A 80 11.32 -22.59 -17.55
C GLU A 80 10.56 -21.69 -16.56
N VAL A 81 9.48 -22.18 -15.97
CA VAL A 81 8.68 -21.44 -15.00
C VAL A 81 9.37 -21.48 -13.64
N SER A 82 9.64 -20.31 -13.09
CA SER A 82 10.22 -20.17 -11.76
C SER A 82 9.27 -20.67 -10.67
N ASP A 83 9.82 -21.21 -9.61
CA ASP A 83 9.02 -21.63 -8.45
C ASP A 83 8.21 -20.45 -7.88
N GLY A 84 6.91 -20.67 -7.75
CA GLY A 84 6.00 -19.63 -7.27
C GLY A 84 5.73 -18.50 -8.27
N ALA A 85 5.96 -18.71 -9.57
CA ALA A 85 5.58 -17.72 -10.59
C ALA A 85 4.08 -17.41 -10.53
N ILE A 86 3.75 -16.15 -10.63
CA ILE A 86 2.37 -15.66 -10.59
C ILE A 86 1.75 -15.86 -11.96
N THR A 87 0.65 -16.60 -12.00
CA THR A 87 -0.11 -16.94 -13.22
C THR A 87 -1.37 -16.09 -13.36
N ASP A 88 -1.91 -15.58 -12.24
CA ASP A 88 -3.14 -14.79 -12.19
C ASP A 88 -2.83 -13.38 -11.71
N PRO A 89 -3.13 -12.35 -12.51
CA PRO A 89 -2.98 -10.94 -12.12
C PRO A 89 -3.70 -10.56 -10.82
N ALA A 90 -4.81 -11.24 -10.50
CA ALA A 90 -5.55 -10.99 -9.26
C ALA A 90 -4.70 -11.23 -8.00
N THR A 91 -3.69 -12.09 -8.10
CA THR A 91 -2.74 -12.39 -7.01
C THR A 91 -1.86 -11.18 -6.65
N LEU A 92 -1.74 -10.19 -7.54
CA LEU A 92 -0.97 -8.96 -7.27
C LEU A 92 -1.67 -8.04 -6.27
N LYS A 93 -2.99 -8.13 -6.17
CA LYS A 93 -3.79 -7.28 -5.29
C LYS A 93 -3.38 -7.46 -3.83
N GLY A 94 -3.15 -6.35 -3.14
CA GLY A 94 -2.72 -6.36 -1.75
C GLY A 94 -1.29 -6.87 -1.53
N ARG A 95 -0.46 -6.90 -2.58
CA ARG A 95 0.97 -7.24 -2.50
C ARG A 95 1.84 -6.05 -2.89
N VAL A 96 3.11 -6.11 -2.51
CA VAL A 96 4.15 -5.14 -2.87
C VAL A 96 5.42 -5.85 -3.31
N ALA A 97 6.16 -5.27 -4.23
CA ALA A 97 7.46 -5.77 -4.61
C ALA A 97 8.42 -5.70 -3.42
N SER A 98 8.94 -6.85 -2.98
CA SER A 98 9.89 -6.96 -1.87
C SER A 98 11.33 -6.70 -2.29
N ALA A 99 11.60 -6.74 -3.61
CA ALA A 99 12.88 -6.46 -4.26
C ALA A 99 12.61 -5.88 -5.64
N ASP A 100 13.64 -5.31 -6.26
CA ASP A 100 13.57 -4.86 -7.66
C ASP A 100 13.34 -6.06 -8.59
N ILE A 101 12.44 -5.89 -9.57
CA ILE A 101 12.12 -6.90 -10.59
C ILE A 101 12.46 -6.27 -11.95
N TYR A 102 13.42 -6.87 -12.65
CA TYR A 102 13.93 -6.33 -13.89
C TYR A 102 13.08 -6.75 -15.11
N PRO A 103 13.14 -5.96 -16.21
CA PRO A 103 12.44 -6.31 -17.44
C PRO A 103 12.80 -7.72 -17.93
N GLY A 104 11.79 -8.51 -18.33
CA GLY A 104 11.94 -9.90 -18.73
C GLY A 104 11.92 -10.91 -17.59
N GLU A 105 11.90 -10.48 -16.34
CA GLU A 105 11.88 -11.34 -15.17
C GLU A 105 10.45 -11.77 -14.81
N GLN A 106 10.29 -13.03 -14.40
CA GLN A 106 8.99 -13.54 -13.95
C GLN A 106 8.60 -12.96 -12.59
N LEU A 107 7.36 -12.51 -12.47
CA LEU A 107 6.81 -12.12 -11.18
C LEU A 107 6.55 -13.38 -10.35
N THR A 108 7.18 -13.46 -9.17
CA THR A 108 7.04 -14.62 -8.27
C THR A 108 6.48 -14.19 -6.92
N VAL A 109 5.80 -15.11 -6.23
CA VAL A 109 5.28 -14.88 -4.88
C VAL A 109 6.42 -14.52 -3.90
N ALA A 110 7.63 -15.04 -4.11
CA ALA A 110 8.81 -14.74 -3.30
C ALA A 110 9.25 -13.27 -3.43
N LYS A 111 9.09 -12.67 -4.62
CA LYS A 111 9.40 -11.26 -4.89
C LYS A 111 8.23 -10.32 -4.60
N MET A 112 7.04 -10.86 -4.33
CA MET A 112 5.84 -10.11 -4.00
C MET A 112 5.42 -10.43 -2.57
N ALA A 113 5.88 -9.61 -1.63
CA ALA A 113 5.44 -9.71 -0.23
C ALA A 113 3.95 -9.32 -0.11
N THR A 114 3.25 -9.90 0.84
CA THR A 114 1.95 -9.34 1.24
C THR A 114 2.20 -7.89 1.66
N ALA A 115 1.43 -6.95 1.11
CA ALA A 115 1.51 -5.58 1.57
C ALA A 115 1.32 -5.62 3.08
N SER A 116 2.40 -5.39 3.82
CA SER A 116 2.25 -5.20 5.25
C SER A 116 1.28 -4.03 5.38
N THR A 117 0.23 -4.21 6.14
CA THR A 117 -0.77 -3.19 6.45
C THR A 117 -0.13 -1.92 7.03
N GLY A 118 1.19 -1.91 7.18
CA GLY A 118 1.99 -0.85 7.77
C GLY A 118 2.64 0.16 6.83
N SER A 119 2.70 -0.07 5.51
CA SER A 119 3.28 0.98 4.64
C SER A 119 2.19 1.97 4.20
N LEU A 120 2.21 3.15 4.79
CA LEU A 120 1.30 4.25 4.43
C LEU A 120 1.40 4.61 2.94
N ALA A 121 2.61 4.53 2.36
CA ALA A 121 2.83 4.83 0.94
C ALA A 121 1.98 3.95 0.00
N ASN A 122 1.74 2.68 0.36
CA ASN A 122 0.94 1.75 -0.44
C ASN A 122 -0.58 2.02 -0.37
N ARG A 123 -1.00 2.89 0.53
CA ARG A 123 -2.39 3.31 0.74
C ARG A 123 -2.70 4.66 0.09
N LEU A 124 -1.72 5.23 -0.61
CA LEU A 124 -1.80 6.51 -1.29
C LEU A 124 -1.73 6.30 -2.81
N SER A 125 -2.46 7.11 -3.55
CA SER A 125 -2.45 7.12 -5.01
C SER A 125 -2.37 8.57 -5.52
N ALA A 126 -1.72 8.73 -6.67
CA ALA A 126 -1.64 9.99 -7.43
C ALA A 126 -1.36 11.25 -6.58
N ASP A 127 -2.38 12.07 -6.37
CA ASP A 127 -2.35 13.35 -5.65
C ASP A 127 -2.55 13.22 -4.14
N GLN A 128 -2.68 12.00 -3.62
CA GLN A 128 -2.91 11.76 -2.20
C GLN A 128 -1.62 11.86 -1.39
N ARG A 129 -1.74 12.43 -0.20
CA ARG A 129 -0.66 12.60 0.78
C ARG A 129 -1.11 12.07 2.14
N ALA A 130 -0.19 11.48 2.88
CA ALA A 130 -0.38 11.15 4.28
C ALA A 130 0.18 12.28 5.13
N VAL A 131 -0.67 12.89 5.94
CA VAL A 131 -0.29 13.96 6.86
C VAL A 131 -0.55 13.51 8.29
N SER A 132 0.45 13.66 9.15
CA SER A 132 0.32 13.37 10.57
C SER A 132 -0.08 14.64 11.31
N VAL A 133 -1.25 14.60 11.95
CA VAL A 133 -1.80 15.72 12.72
C VAL A 133 -1.68 15.40 14.19
N PRO A 134 -0.99 16.23 14.98
CA PRO A 134 -0.94 16.05 16.42
C PRO A 134 -2.33 16.30 17.00
N VAL A 135 -2.79 15.38 17.84
CA VAL A 135 -4.08 15.47 18.52
C VAL A 135 -3.91 15.17 20.00
N ASP A 136 -4.75 15.76 20.80
CA ASP A 136 -4.86 15.48 22.23
C ASP A 136 -6.28 15.02 22.59
N ALA A 137 -6.50 14.67 23.83
CA ALA A 137 -7.80 14.18 24.30
C ALA A 137 -8.94 15.20 24.14
N ALA A 138 -8.63 16.50 24.10
CA ALA A 138 -9.62 17.54 23.97
C ALA A 138 -9.97 17.85 22.49
N HIS A 139 -9.02 17.63 21.58
CA HIS A 139 -9.11 18.08 20.19
C HIS A 139 -9.22 16.95 19.17
N GLY A 140 -9.10 15.67 19.58
CA GLY A 140 -9.01 14.57 18.61
C GLY A 140 -9.73 13.28 18.97
N MET A 141 -10.64 13.26 19.93
CA MET A 141 -11.42 12.06 20.32
C MET A 141 -10.53 10.81 20.44
N LEU A 142 -9.44 10.91 21.20
CA LEU A 142 -8.47 9.82 21.37
C LEU A 142 -9.14 8.52 21.85
N GLY A 143 -8.90 7.44 21.12
CA GLY A 143 -9.43 6.12 21.41
C GLY A 143 -10.77 5.80 20.74
N GLU A 144 -11.48 6.78 20.21
CA GLU A 144 -12.76 6.57 19.50
C GLU A 144 -12.56 6.49 17.97
N VAL A 145 -11.57 7.21 17.45
CA VAL A 145 -11.25 7.23 16.02
C VAL A 145 -10.34 6.06 15.68
N GLN A 146 -10.67 5.33 14.62
CA GLN A 146 -9.92 4.17 14.13
C GLN A 146 -9.46 4.36 12.69
N ALA A 147 -8.46 3.57 12.27
CA ALA A 147 -8.07 3.51 10.86
C ALA A 147 -9.27 3.02 10.01
N GLY A 148 -9.56 3.77 8.95
CA GLY A 148 -10.74 3.54 8.09
C GLY A 148 -11.92 4.46 8.40
N ASP A 149 -11.91 5.20 9.50
CA ASP A 149 -12.93 6.21 9.78
C ASP A 149 -12.68 7.48 8.94
N HIS A 150 -13.71 8.30 8.83
CA HIS A 150 -13.69 9.59 8.17
C HIS A 150 -13.88 10.71 9.18
N VAL A 151 -13.09 11.77 9.05
CA VAL A 151 -13.10 12.92 9.95
C VAL A 151 -13.16 14.23 9.18
N ASP A 152 -13.78 15.22 9.80
CA ASP A 152 -13.68 16.62 9.39
C ASP A 152 -12.57 17.29 10.20
N VAL A 153 -11.76 18.12 9.55
CA VAL A 153 -10.64 18.83 10.17
C VAL A 153 -10.96 20.30 10.24
N TYR A 154 -11.04 20.82 11.45
CA TYR A 154 -11.20 22.24 11.73
C TYR A 154 -9.89 22.83 12.21
N ALA A 155 -9.66 24.11 11.90
CA ALA A 155 -8.54 24.85 12.44
C ALA A 155 -9.00 26.15 13.08
N GLY A 156 -8.48 26.40 14.25
CA GLY A 156 -8.64 27.63 14.99
C GLY A 156 -7.38 28.49 14.91
N PHE A 157 -7.57 29.76 14.63
CA PHE A 157 -6.50 30.74 14.56
C PHE A 157 -6.84 31.96 15.39
N ASN A 158 -5.83 32.57 15.96
CA ASN A 158 -5.92 33.91 16.52
C ASN A 158 -5.54 34.91 15.44
N VAL A 159 -6.50 35.66 14.94
CA VAL A 159 -6.29 36.59 13.82
C VAL A 159 -6.40 38.04 14.29
N GLN A 160 -5.59 38.90 13.72
CA GLN A 160 -5.67 40.34 13.86
C GLN A 160 -6.25 40.94 12.58
N ARG A 161 -6.81 42.17 12.70
CA ARG A 161 -7.27 42.89 11.52
C ARG A 161 -6.09 43.22 10.62
N ILE A 162 -6.31 43.02 9.33
CA ILE A 162 -5.34 43.39 8.29
C ILE A 162 -5.59 44.87 7.93
N GLY A 163 -4.61 45.69 8.18
CA GLY A 163 -4.63 47.13 7.85
C GLY A 163 -4.36 47.39 6.37
N ALA A 164 -4.33 48.67 6.03
CA ALA A 164 -3.98 49.11 4.69
C ALA A 164 -2.55 48.69 4.35
N GLY A 165 -2.38 47.99 3.20
CA GLY A 165 -1.09 47.46 2.78
C GLY A 165 -0.86 45.98 3.10
N GLY A 166 -1.84 45.28 3.69
CA GLY A 166 -1.75 43.85 3.93
C GLY A 166 -0.92 43.45 5.18
N VAL A 167 -0.59 44.41 6.02
CA VAL A 167 0.15 44.20 7.28
C VAL A 167 -0.85 44.08 8.43
N PRO A 168 -0.66 43.16 9.39
CA PRO A 168 -1.49 43.08 10.59
C PRO A 168 -1.49 44.43 11.35
N ASP A 169 -2.67 44.86 11.75
CA ASP A 169 -2.85 46.04 12.59
C ASP A 169 -2.60 45.65 14.04
N GLU A 170 -1.39 45.93 14.55
CA GLU A 170 -0.97 45.61 15.92
C GLU A 170 -1.82 46.31 17.00
N SER A 171 -2.53 47.40 16.62
CA SER A 171 -3.43 48.08 17.54
C SER A 171 -4.79 47.41 17.70
N SER A 172 -5.13 46.50 16.81
CA SER A 172 -6.38 45.76 16.86
C SER A 172 -6.30 44.54 17.78
N PRO A 173 -7.36 44.21 18.53
CA PRO A 173 -7.39 43.01 19.36
C PRO A 173 -7.34 41.75 18.51
N THR A 174 -6.60 40.76 19.00
CA THR A 174 -6.58 39.41 18.44
C THR A 174 -7.94 38.75 18.64
N ARG A 175 -8.48 38.13 17.60
CA ARG A 175 -9.78 37.47 17.62
C ARG A 175 -9.62 36.00 17.27
N PRO A 176 -10.18 35.08 18.07
CA PRO A 176 -10.20 33.66 17.72
C PRO A 176 -11.24 33.40 16.62
N VAL A 177 -10.84 32.63 15.62
CA VAL A 177 -11.71 32.16 14.55
C VAL A 177 -11.50 30.67 14.34
N LEU A 178 -12.58 29.96 14.00
CA LEU A 178 -12.56 28.54 13.67
C LEU A 178 -13.11 28.35 12.25
N LYS A 179 -12.44 27.54 11.46
CA LYS A 179 -12.85 27.24 10.09
C LYS A 179 -12.68 25.74 9.79
N LEU A 180 -13.61 25.18 9.04
CA LEU A 180 -13.43 23.87 8.43
C LEU A 180 -12.35 23.96 7.33
N LEU A 181 -11.28 23.19 7.45
CA LEU A 181 -10.20 23.10 6.45
C LEU A 181 -10.42 21.96 5.48
N VAL A 182 -10.75 20.79 6.01
CA VAL A 182 -10.95 19.57 5.21
C VAL A 182 -12.20 18.86 5.68
N SER A 183 -13.02 18.47 4.75
CA SER A 183 -14.18 17.62 4.98
C SER A 183 -13.89 16.22 4.44
N ASP A 184 -14.32 15.20 5.17
CA ASP A 184 -14.29 13.80 4.73
C ASP A 184 -12.87 13.23 4.54
N ALA A 185 -11.94 13.58 5.44
CA ALA A 185 -10.58 13.03 5.45
C ALA A 185 -10.57 11.61 5.97
N LEU A 186 -9.99 10.67 5.19
CA LEU A 186 -9.82 9.28 5.62
C LEU A 186 -8.68 9.14 6.62
N VAL A 187 -8.94 8.49 7.74
CA VAL A 187 -7.93 8.13 8.74
C VAL A 187 -7.16 6.90 8.28
N LEU A 188 -5.87 7.05 8.01
CA LEU A 188 -4.98 5.96 7.63
C LEU A 188 -4.44 5.22 8.85
N SER A 189 -4.17 5.95 9.93
CA SER A 189 -3.67 5.40 11.19
C SER A 189 -4.15 6.27 12.35
N ALA A 190 -4.59 5.64 13.40
CA ALA A 190 -4.96 6.25 14.65
C ALA A 190 -4.14 5.64 15.79
N PRO A 191 -3.87 6.39 16.87
CA PRO A 191 -3.18 5.86 18.05
C PRO A 191 -4.07 4.81 18.74
N GLU A 192 -3.43 3.76 19.23
CA GLU A 192 -4.13 2.77 20.04
C GLU A 192 -4.64 3.38 21.36
N ALA A 193 -5.84 3.00 21.75
CA ALA A 193 -6.40 3.36 23.04
C ALA A 193 -5.48 2.81 24.15
N GLY A 194 -4.79 3.70 24.85
CA GLY A 194 -3.84 3.30 25.91
C GLY A 194 -2.36 3.58 25.63
N ALA A 195 -2.00 4.06 24.46
CA ALA A 195 -0.64 4.53 24.15
C ALA A 195 -0.35 5.84 24.92
N ARG A 196 -0.48 5.82 26.25
CA ARG A 196 0.07 6.84 27.14
C ARG A 196 1.56 6.63 27.17
N GLY A 197 2.32 7.48 26.51
CA GLY A 197 3.76 7.56 26.72
C GLY A 197 4.03 7.66 28.21
N ILE A 198 4.84 6.76 28.75
CA ILE A 198 5.35 6.83 30.11
C ILE A 198 6.15 8.13 30.21
N GLY A 199 5.54 9.21 30.72
CA GLY A 199 6.21 10.51 30.84
C GLY A 199 5.36 11.71 30.43
N GLY A 200 4.09 11.73 30.75
CA GLY A 200 3.18 12.91 30.74
C GLY A 200 3.44 13.91 29.61
N GLY A 201 2.75 13.80 28.50
CA GLY A 201 2.77 14.79 27.42
C GLY A 201 3.04 14.25 26.01
N GLY A 202 2.90 12.94 25.79
CA GLY A 202 3.04 12.35 24.46
C GLY A 202 1.98 12.92 23.50
N LYS A 203 2.39 13.77 22.55
CA LYS A 203 1.54 14.18 21.44
C LYS A 203 1.19 12.92 20.65
N THR A 204 -0.05 12.56 20.67
CA THR A 204 -0.61 11.49 19.89
C THR A 204 -0.96 12.05 18.54
N SER A 205 -0.78 11.32 17.46
CA SER A 205 -1.06 11.82 16.12
C SER A 205 -2.00 10.92 15.36
N LEU A 206 -2.90 11.53 14.60
CA LEU A 206 -3.70 10.88 13.57
C LEU A 206 -3.00 11.04 12.23
N THR A 207 -2.95 9.99 11.42
CA THR A 207 -2.48 10.10 10.04
C THR A 207 -3.68 10.13 9.11
N LEU A 208 -3.80 11.20 8.35
CA LEU A 208 -4.91 11.46 7.44
C LEU A 208 -4.46 11.33 5.98
N ARG A 209 -5.37 10.89 5.11
CA ARG A 209 -5.21 10.91 3.66
C ARG A 209 -5.87 12.16 3.11
N LEU A 210 -5.07 13.03 2.52
CA LEU A 210 -5.46 14.35 2.01
C LEU A 210 -4.94 14.53 0.58
N ASN A 211 -5.48 15.50 -0.16
CA ASN A 211 -4.84 15.97 -1.38
C ASN A 211 -3.72 16.98 -1.07
N ASP A 212 -2.94 17.38 -2.07
CA ASP A 212 -1.80 18.31 -1.92
C ASP A 212 -2.19 19.63 -1.26
N ARG A 213 -3.31 20.23 -1.67
CA ARG A 213 -3.77 21.53 -1.15
C ARG A 213 -4.25 21.42 0.30
N GLU A 214 -5.01 20.38 0.60
CA GLU A 214 -5.49 20.08 1.94
C GLU A 214 -4.32 19.77 2.88
N ALA A 215 -3.36 19.00 2.40
CA ALA A 215 -2.14 18.65 3.15
C ALA A 215 -1.37 19.91 3.57
N ALA A 216 -1.16 20.85 2.65
CA ALA A 216 -0.49 22.11 2.94
C ALA A 216 -1.28 22.96 3.96
N ALA A 217 -2.61 23.05 3.81
CA ALA A 217 -3.46 23.80 4.74
C ALA A 217 -3.45 23.20 6.16
N VAL A 218 -3.53 21.87 6.27
CA VAL A 218 -3.51 21.19 7.56
C VAL A 218 -2.14 21.27 8.21
N ALA A 219 -1.05 21.12 7.45
CA ALA A 219 0.31 21.29 7.96
C ALA A 219 0.52 22.70 8.52
N PHE A 220 0.10 23.74 7.78
CA PHE A 220 0.16 25.12 8.26
C PHE A 220 -0.65 25.33 9.54
N ALA A 221 -1.87 24.78 9.59
CA ALA A 221 -2.73 24.89 10.76
C ALA A 221 -2.17 24.19 12.00
N SER A 222 -1.50 23.06 11.81
CA SER A 222 -0.89 22.30 12.91
C SER A 222 0.27 23.04 13.59
N GLU A 223 0.96 23.92 12.84
CA GLU A 223 2.08 24.70 13.37
C GLU A 223 1.66 26.08 13.88
N ASN A 224 0.61 26.69 13.30
CA ASN A 224 0.26 28.08 13.54
C ASN A 224 -1.10 28.28 14.23
N GLY A 225 -1.80 27.20 14.53
CA GLY A 225 -3.14 27.24 15.11
C GLY A 225 -3.40 26.05 16.01
N ALA A 226 -4.68 25.83 16.30
CA ALA A 226 -5.16 24.64 16.97
C ALA A 226 -6.01 23.83 15.99
N VAL A 227 -5.81 22.52 15.94
CA VAL A 227 -6.52 21.62 15.03
C VAL A 227 -7.47 20.73 15.82
N TRP A 228 -8.71 20.62 15.37
CA TRP A 228 -9.71 19.71 15.90
C TRP A 228 -10.11 18.71 14.81
N THR A 229 -10.26 17.46 15.20
CA THR A 229 -10.80 16.42 14.35
C THR A 229 -12.18 16.02 14.87
N VAL A 230 -13.17 15.97 13.98
CA VAL A 230 -14.56 15.60 14.28
C VAL A 230 -14.92 14.35 13.50
N LEU A 231 -15.33 13.30 14.20
CA LEU A 231 -15.69 12.03 13.60
C LEU A 231 -16.98 12.15 12.80
N ARG A 232 -16.97 11.60 11.59
CA ARG A 232 -18.14 11.52 10.72
C ARG A 232 -18.87 10.18 10.86
N PRO A 233 -20.19 10.15 10.61
CA PRO A 233 -20.90 8.88 10.50
C PRO A 233 -20.32 8.01 9.38
N ARG A 234 -20.24 6.69 9.62
CA ARG A 234 -19.75 5.73 8.61
C ARG A 234 -20.69 5.57 7.41
N ALA A 235 -21.97 5.88 7.58
CA ALA A 235 -22.97 5.79 6.53
C ALA A 235 -23.81 7.06 6.49
N ASN A 236 -24.19 7.47 5.28
CA ASN A 236 -25.06 8.63 5.03
C ASN A 236 -24.55 9.95 5.64
N ALA A 237 -23.24 10.14 5.70
CA ALA A 237 -22.66 11.40 6.13
C ALA A 237 -23.13 12.53 5.19
N ALA A 238 -23.84 13.51 5.73
CA ALA A 238 -24.23 14.66 4.96
C ALA A 238 -23.01 15.53 4.61
N PRO A 239 -22.98 16.14 3.42
CA PRO A 239 -21.95 17.13 3.10
C PRO A 239 -22.04 18.29 4.09
N THR A 240 -20.89 18.71 4.61
CA THR A 240 -20.81 19.81 5.55
C THR A 240 -19.92 20.91 4.98
N SER A 241 -20.35 22.14 5.13
CA SER A 241 -19.59 23.32 4.76
C SER A 241 -19.93 24.45 5.73
N PRO A 242 -19.57 24.30 7.02
CA PRO A 242 -19.88 25.32 7.98
C PRO A 242 -19.12 26.60 7.65
N ASP A 243 -19.79 27.71 7.89
CA ASP A 243 -19.21 29.04 7.76
C ASP A 243 -18.10 29.25 8.81
N LEU A 244 -17.37 30.36 8.64
CA LEU A 244 -16.41 30.82 9.61
C LEU A 244 -17.10 31.05 10.95
N VAL A 245 -16.58 30.46 12.01
CA VAL A 245 -17.07 30.61 13.38
C VAL A 245 -16.16 31.55 14.15
N SER A 246 -16.75 32.54 14.81
CA SER A 246 -16.05 33.49 15.68
C SER A 246 -16.90 33.78 16.93
N LEU A 247 -16.34 34.50 17.88
CA LEU A 247 -17.08 34.95 19.08
C LEU A 247 -18.34 35.73 18.70
N GLU A 248 -18.24 36.57 17.69
CA GLU A 248 -19.34 37.40 17.21
C GLU A 248 -20.44 36.58 16.53
N THR A 249 -20.04 35.53 15.74
CA THR A 249 -21.00 34.64 15.09
C THR A 249 -21.75 33.78 16.12
N VAL A 250 -21.06 33.30 17.16
CA VAL A 250 -21.64 32.40 18.17
C VAL A 250 -22.50 33.16 19.17
N LEU A 251 -22.02 34.30 19.69
CA LEU A 251 -22.71 35.00 20.76
C LEU A 251 -23.69 36.06 20.28
N LEU A 252 -23.37 36.72 19.15
CA LEU A 252 -24.14 37.86 18.69
C LEU A 252 -24.94 37.58 17.40
N GLY A 253 -24.77 36.42 16.81
CA GLY A 253 -25.44 36.06 15.55
C GLY A 253 -24.98 36.94 14.36
N VAL A 254 -23.80 37.54 14.46
CA VAL A 254 -23.26 38.36 13.35
C VAL A 254 -22.96 37.47 12.15
N PRO A 255 -23.41 37.83 10.93
CA PRO A 255 -23.13 37.01 9.74
C PRO A 255 -21.62 36.81 9.50
N PRO A 256 -21.16 35.62 9.14
CA PRO A 256 -19.74 35.31 8.89
C PRO A 256 -19.07 36.25 7.89
N VAL A 257 -19.80 36.69 6.88
CA VAL A 257 -19.32 37.66 5.87
C VAL A 257 -18.92 39.00 6.50
N ALA A 258 -19.66 39.47 7.50
CA ALA A 258 -19.33 40.71 8.21
C ALA A 258 -18.04 40.56 9.02
N VAL A 259 -17.84 39.41 9.68
CA VAL A 259 -16.62 39.09 10.41
C VAL A 259 -15.44 39.02 9.44
N TYR A 260 -15.61 38.33 8.31
CA TYR A 260 -14.58 38.23 7.28
C TYR A 260 -14.13 39.60 6.75
N ARG A 261 -15.09 40.48 6.45
CA ARG A 261 -14.78 41.89 6.05
C ARG A 261 -14.06 42.67 7.13
N SER A 262 -14.42 42.48 8.39
CA SER A 262 -13.75 43.16 9.52
C SER A 262 -12.30 42.75 9.67
N LEU A 263 -11.92 41.55 9.19
CA LEU A 263 -10.55 41.06 9.17
C LEU A 263 -9.76 41.49 7.91
N GLY A 264 -10.34 42.31 7.02
CA GLY A 264 -9.69 42.78 5.81
C GLY A 264 -9.91 41.89 4.57
N GLY A 265 -10.78 40.88 4.66
CA GLY A 265 -11.14 40.00 3.54
C GLY A 265 -11.88 40.80 2.45
N ARG A 266 -11.50 40.58 1.17
CA ARG A 266 -12.25 41.04 -0.01
C ARG A 266 -13.06 39.86 -0.54
N GLN A 267 -14.28 40.12 -0.99
CA GLN A 267 -15.07 39.15 -1.77
C GLN A 267 -14.59 39.09 -3.21
#